data_2ebcfee9c5d81a234106776e85de9848
#
_entry.id   2ebcfee9c5d81a234106776e85de9848
#
_cell.length_a   1.000
_cell.length_b   1.000
_cell.length_c   1.000
_cell.angle_alpha   90.00
_cell.angle_beta   90.00
_cell.angle_gamma   90.00
#
_symmetry.space_group_name_H-M   'P 1'
#
loop_
_entity.id
_entity.type
_entity.pdbx_description
1 polymer ?
#
loop_
_entity_poly.entity_id
_entity_poly.type
_entity_poly.pdbx_seq_one_letter_code
_entity_poly.pdbx_strand_id
1 'polypeptide(L)'
;MPDTPFNRIYQLFAGNEPAEAVRQLQLELPLQARRAFSQGYQLVPHERTVRAGQPAQTDRVLACLGLDLQWLGEEQMIATYDPQLMVSVAARLGLLTRMLGISWTHLSARRSFGVKATRHQLIKAEFADLSSHCSLLLLQWDMRIAAQDFDDAEDDHWQITQLTNRAEKLMGGHGYLLGATHTLSYLSMMIYSLYGKTTAHAGLPRRDSLGVGV
;
A
#
# COMPACT_ATOMS: atom_id res chain seq x y z
N MET A 1 -14.23 11.85 -6.37
CA MET A 1 -12.83 11.76 -6.84
C MET A 1 -12.84 11.65 -8.35
N PRO A 2 -11.90 12.27 -9.07
CA PRO A 2 -11.78 12.10 -10.52
C PRO A 2 -11.48 10.63 -10.84
N ASP A 3 -11.94 10.16 -12.02
CA ASP A 3 -11.68 8.78 -12.47
C ASP A 3 -10.27 8.68 -13.09
N THR A 4 -9.25 8.74 -12.21
CA THR A 4 -7.85 8.58 -12.59
C THR A 4 -7.39 7.16 -12.32
N PRO A 5 -6.34 6.64 -13.02
CA PRO A 5 -5.75 5.34 -12.72
C PRO A 5 -5.33 5.22 -11.26
N PHE A 6 -4.78 6.28 -10.67
CA PHE A 6 -4.42 6.34 -9.26
C PHE A 6 -5.62 6.08 -8.34
N ASN A 7 -6.71 6.82 -8.56
CA ASN A 7 -7.92 6.68 -7.75
C ASN A 7 -8.60 5.32 -7.93
N ARG A 8 -8.57 4.74 -9.13
CA ARG A 8 -9.06 3.38 -9.36
C ARG A 8 -8.27 2.36 -8.56
N ILE A 9 -6.95 2.41 -8.59
CA ILE A 9 -6.09 1.50 -7.81
C ILE A 9 -6.33 1.68 -6.31
N TYR A 10 -6.39 2.92 -5.83
CA TYR A 10 -6.74 3.19 -4.44
C TYR A 10 -8.07 2.53 -4.05
N GLN A 11 -9.12 2.71 -4.84
CA GLN A 11 -10.44 2.12 -4.58
C GLN A 11 -10.42 0.58 -4.60
N LEU A 12 -9.63 -0.04 -5.48
CA LEU A 12 -9.45 -1.48 -5.52
C LEU A 12 -8.97 -2.02 -4.16
N PHE A 13 -7.93 -1.41 -3.60
CA PHE A 13 -7.34 -1.86 -2.33
C PHE A 13 -8.13 -1.40 -1.09
N ALA A 14 -8.89 -0.32 -1.18
CA ALA A 14 -9.77 0.14 -0.10
C ALA A 14 -11.02 -0.73 0.03
N GLY A 15 -11.61 -1.16 -1.09
CA GLY A 15 -12.93 -1.80 -1.15
C GLY A 15 -12.93 -3.31 -1.26
N ASN A 16 -11.86 -3.92 -1.77
CA ASN A 16 -11.82 -5.37 -2.03
C ASN A 16 -10.89 -6.13 -1.09
N GLU A 17 -11.10 -7.45 -1.01
CA GLU A 17 -10.12 -8.34 -0.39
C GLU A 17 -8.79 -8.28 -1.16
N PRO A 18 -7.63 -8.42 -0.49
CA PRO A 18 -6.32 -8.22 -1.10
C PRO A 18 -6.07 -9.07 -2.35
N ALA A 19 -6.46 -10.34 -2.34
CA ALA A 19 -6.29 -11.20 -3.52
C ALA A 19 -7.11 -10.73 -4.72
N GLU A 20 -8.33 -10.23 -4.48
CA GLU A 20 -9.19 -9.66 -5.53
C GLU A 20 -8.63 -8.33 -6.05
N ALA A 21 -8.17 -7.45 -5.15
CA ALA A 21 -7.53 -6.20 -5.54
C ALA A 21 -6.30 -6.43 -6.43
N VAL A 22 -5.44 -7.38 -6.08
CA VAL A 22 -4.27 -7.77 -6.89
C VAL A 22 -4.70 -8.38 -8.22
N ARG A 23 -5.76 -9.21 -8.24
CA ARG A 23 -6.29 -9.80 -9.49
C ARG A 23 -6.76 -8.72 -10.45
N GLN A 24 -7.54 -7.76 -9.99
CA GLN A 24 -8.06 -6.66 -10.80
C GLN A 24 -6.95 -5.74 -11.26
N LEU A 25 -6.01 -5.39 -10.38
CA LEU A 25 -4.83 -4.61 -10.74
C LEU A 25 -4.05 -5.27 -11.88
N GLN A 26 -3.86 -6.59 -11.85
CA GLN A 26 -3.17 -7.32 -12.90
C GLN A 26 -3.92 -7.34 -14.25
N LEU A 27 -5.23 -7.20 -14.26
CA LEU A 27 -6.02 -7.07 -15.48
C LEU A 27 -5.91 -5.69 -16.10
N GLU A 28 -5.81 -4.66 -15.28
CA GLU A 28 -5.74 -3.26 -15.73
C GLU A 28 -4.34 -2.86 -16.23
N LEU A 29 -3.27 -3.47 -15.70
CA LEU A 29 -1.90 -3.13 -16.09
C LEU A 29 -1.47 -3.91 -17.35
N PRO A 30 -0.88 -3.25 -18.34
CA PRO A 30 -0.23 -3.91 -19.48
C PRO A 30 0.83 -4.92 -19.02
N LEU A 31 1.01 -6.02 -19.76
CA LEU A 31 1.99 -7.06 -19.42
C LEU A 31 3.42 -6.53 -19.24
N GLN A 32 3.81 -5.55 -20.06
CA GLN A 32 5.12 -4.89 -19.97
C GLN A 32 5.27 -4.04 -18.70
N ALA A 33 4.21 -3.32 -18.29
CA ALA A 33 4.18 -2.59 -17.04
C ALA A 33 4.26 -3.53 -15.84
N ARG A 34 3.63 -4.72 -15.90
CA ARG A 34 3.70 -5.73 -14.82
C ARG A 34 5.12 -6.20 -14.54
N ARG A 35 5.94 -6.38 -15.58
CA ARG A 35 7.34 -6.79 -15.46
C ARG A 35 8.24 -5.67 -14.93
N ALA A 36 7.94 -4.44 -15.30
CA ALA A 36 8.68 -3.26 -14.83
C ALA A 36 8.50 -2.97 -13.33
N PHE A 37 7.45 -3.52 -12.71
CA PHE A 37 7.08 -3.25 -11.32
C PHE A 37 7.70 -4.17 -10.28
N SER A 38 8.51 -5.13 -10.65
CA SER A 38 9.00 -6.09 -9.67
C SER A 38 10.52 -6.13 -9.64
N GLN A 39 11.10 -6.21 -8.46
CA GLN A 39 12.49 -6.60 -8.26
C GLN A 39 12.65 -8.11 -8.51
N GLY A 40 12.17 -8.60 -9.65
CA GLY A 40 12.13 -10.01 -9.99
C GLY A 40 10.96 -10.80 -9.39
N TYR A 41 10.17 -10.23 -8.48
CA TYR A 41 8.98 -10.85 -7.89
C TYR A 41 7.73 -10.01 -8.13
N GLN A 42 6.59 -10.69 -8.26
CA GLN A 42 5.27 -10.06 -8.25
C GLN A 42 4.33 -10.73 -7.25
N LEU A 43 3.39 -9.95 -6.72
CA LEU A 43 2.26 -10.49 -5.97
C LEU A 43 1.26 -11.10 -6.95
N VAL A 44 0.81 -12.32 -6.66
CA VAL A 44 -0.20 -13.02 -7.47
C VAL A 44 -1.24 -13.66 -6.55
N PRO A 45 -2.51 -13.78 -6.99
CA PRO A 45 -3.49 -14.58 -6.28
C PRO A 45 -3.07 -16.07 -6.24
N HIS A 46 -3.23 -16.72 -5.09
CA HIS A 46 -2.83 -18.10 -4.86
C HIS A 46 -3.38 -19.09 -5.92
N GLU A 47 -4.62 -18.92 -6.34
CA GLU A 47 -5.25 -19.75 -7.37
C GLU A 47 -4.51 -19.74 -8.72
N ARG A 48 -3.78 -18.66 -9.01
CA ARG A 48 -3.07 -18.50 -10.27
C ARG A 48 -1.78 -19.30 -10.30
N THR A 49 -1.07 -19.36 -9.18
CA THR A 49 0.18 -20.14 -9.06
C THR A 49 -0.06 -21.63 -9.19
N VAL A 50 -1.13 -22.13 -8.58
CA VAL A 50 -1.53 -23.53 -8.66
C VAL A 50 -1.88 -23.93 -10.10
N ARG A 51 -2.55 -23.07 -10.87
CA ARG A 51 -2.93 -23.37 -12.28
C ARG A 51 -1.75 -23.32 -13.25
N ALA A 52 -0.76 -22.47 -13.00
CA ALA A 52 0.35 -22.26 -13.95
C ALA A 52 1.51 -23.26 -13.78
N GLY A 53 1.53 -24.07 -12.72
CA GLY A 53 2.64 -24.97 -12.41
C GLY A 53 3.99 -24.27 -12.23
N GLN A 54 3.97 -22.95 -12.02
CA GLN A 54 5.18 -22.15 -11.86
C GLN A 54 5.60 -22.11 -10.39
N PRO A 55 6.91 -22.12 -10.10
CA PRO A 55 7.38 -22.02 -8.73
C PRO A 55 6.94 -20.68 -8.13
N ALA A 56 6.14 -20.77 -7.09
CA ALA A 56 5.76 -19.63 -6.26
C ALA A 56 6.39 -19.81 -4.88
N GLN A 57 6.88 -18.74 -4.33
CA GLN A 57 7.30 -18.71 -2.94
C GLN A 57 6.10 -18.38 -2.08
N THR A 58 5.68 -19.32 -1.25
CA THR A 58 4.59 -19.12 -0.30
C THR A 58 5.12 -18.42 0.95
N ASP A 59 4.69 -17.20 1.15
CA ASP A 59 4.84 -16.49 2.42
C ASP A 59 3.61 -16.73 3.28
N ARG A 60 3.80 -17.17 4.54
CA ARG A 60 2.71 -17.54 5.45
C ARG A 60 1.73 -16.38 5.70
N VAL A 61 2.23 -15.16 5.75
CA VAL A 61 1.40 -13.97 6.01
C VAL A 61 0.61 -13.61 4.77
N LEU A 62 1.24 -13.62 3.60
CA LEU A 62 0.56 -13.37 2.32
C LEU A 62 -0.46 -14.45 1.99
N ALA A 63 -0.16 -15.71 2.30
CA ALA A 63 -1.08 -16.84 2.09
C ALA A 63 -2.41 -16.65 2.83
N CYS A 64 -2.41 -16.03 4.02
CA CYS A 64 -3.64 -15.67 4.74
C CYS A 64 -4.51 -14.63 4.01
N LEU A 65 -3.92 -13.86 3.10
CA LEU A 65 -4.60 -12.92 2.23
C LEU A 65 -4.92 -13.49 0.85
N GLY A 66 -4.68 -14.79 0.64
CA GLY A 66 -4.84 -15.48 -0.63
C GLY A 66 -3.83 -15.07 -1.70
N LEU A 67 -2.62 -14.64 -1.28
CA LEU A 67 -1.55 -14.15 -2.14
C LEU A 67 -0.29 -15.01 -2.03
N ASP A 68 0.45 -15.08 -3.14
CA ASP A 68 1.79 -15.67 -3.25
C ASP A 68 2.76 -14.70 -3.91
N LEU A 69 4.05 -15.00 -3.80
CA LEU A 69 5.13 -14.34 -4.55
C LEU A 69 5.55 -15.22 -5.72
N GLN A 70 5.47 -14.68 -6.93
CA GLN A 70 5.93 -15.36 -8.15
C GLN A 70 7.23 -14.72 -8.63
N TRP A 71 8.26 -15.56 -8.86
CA TRP A 71 9.49 -15.13 -9.49
C TRP A 71 9.31 -14.99 -11.00
N LEU A 72 9.72 -13.83 -11.56
CA LEU A 72 9.59 -13.50 -12.98
C LEU A 72 10.88 -13.64 -13.78
N GLY A 73 12.02 -13.91 -13.11
CA GLY A 73 13.34 -13.91 -13.72
C GLY A 73 14.08 -12.58 -13.54
N GLU A 74 15.38 -12.58 -13.90
CA GLU A 74 16.26 -11.41 -13.80
C GLU A 74 16.07 -10.41 -14.97
N GLU A 75 15.10 -10.65 -15.83
CA GLU A 75 14.90 -9.82 -17.01
C GLU A 75 14.50 -8.40 -16.64
N GLN A 76 15.52 -7.58 -16.71
CA GLN A 76 15.50 -6.13 -16.92
C GLN A 76 14.53 -5.33 -16.07
N MET A 77 15.08 -4.82 -14.99
CA MET A 77 14.63 -3.60 -14.34
C MET A 77 14.70 -2.43 -15.35
N ILE A 78 13.69 -2.29 -16.17
CA ILE A 78 13.49 -1.07 -16.95
C ILE A 78 12.88 -0.07 -15.95
N ALA A 79 13.71 0.85 -15.51
CA ALA A 79 13.32 1.97 -14.68
C ALA A 79 12.39 2.91 -15.47
N THR A 80 11.10 2.66 -15.39
CA THR A 80 10.09 3.66 -15.69
C THR A 80 9.44 4.06 -14.38
N TYR A 81 9.91 5.16 -13.84
CA TYR A 81 9.68 5.62 -12.46
C TYR A 81 8.22 5.86 -12.08
N ASP A 82 7.50 6.58 -12.91
CA ASP A 82 6.27 7.24 -12.53
C ASP A 82 5.07 6.30 -12.29
N PRO A 83 4.78 5.31 -13.15
CA PRO A 83 3.64 4.43 -12.93
C PRO A 83 3.80 3.50 -11.73
N GLN A 84 5.04 3.10 -11.39
CA GLN A 84 5.32 2.22 -10.25
C GLN A 84 5.04 2.90 -8.92
N LEU A 85 5.55 4.13 -8.77
CA LEU A 85 5.35 4.94 -7.57
C LEU A 85 3.86 5.19 -7.37
N MET A 86 3.16 5.60 -8.43
CA MET A 86 1.73 5.82 -8.42
C MET A 86 0.96 4.57 -7.95
N VAL A 87 1.27 3.39 -8.51
CA VAL A 87 0.59 2.13 -8.14
C VAL A 87 0.87 1.77 -6.69
N SER A 88 2.13 1.85 -6.25
CA SER A 88 2.51 1.47 -4.90
C SER A 88 1.90 2.40 -3.84
N VAL A 89 1.90 3.71 -4.07
CA VAL A 89 1.28 4.67 -3.15
C VAL A 89 -0.23 4.51 -3.11
N ALA A 90 -0.90 4.41 -4.28
CA ALA A 90 -2.35 4.22 -4.35
C ALA A 90 -2.80 2.94 -3.61
N ALA A 91 -2.12 1.82 -3.86
CA ALA A 91 -2.43 0.55 -3.20
C ALA A 91 -2.23 0.62 -1.68
N ARG A 92 -1.14 1.22 -1.21
CA ARG A 92 -0.84 1.37 0.21
C ARG A 92 -1.84 2.28 0.93
N LEU A 93 -2.25 3.40 0.31
CA LEU A 93 -3.29 4.27 0.83
C LEU A 93 -4.65 3.58 0.86
N GLY A 94 -4.96 2.76 -0.14
CA GLY A 94 -6.16 1.91 -0.16
C GLY A 94 -6.17 0.91 1.00
N LEU A 95 -5.05 0.22 1.24
CA LEU A 95 -4.91 -0.69 2.38
C LEU A 95 -5.05 0.03 3.73
N LEU A 96 -4.47 1.23 3.88
CA LEU A 96 -4.63 2.05 5.08
C LEU A 96 -6.12 2.37 5.33
N THR A 97 -6.84 2.80 4.30
CA THR A 97 -8.27 3.07 4.39
C THR A 97 -9.07 1.82 4.78
N ARG A 98 -8.73 0.66 4.19
CA ARG A 98 -9.33 -0.62 4.57
C ARG A 98 -9.07 -0.97 6.03
N MET A 99 -7.83 -0.79 6.52
CA MET A 99 -7.47 -1.02 7.93
C MET A 99 -8.30 -0.15 8.87
N LEU A 100 -8.51 1.13 8.53
CA LEU A 100 -9.37 2.04 9.28
C LEU A 100 -10.82 1.55 9.32
N GLY A 101 -11.37 1.10 8.18
CA GLY A 101 -12.72 0.55 8.10
C GLY A 101 -12.93 -0.69 8.97
N ILE A 102 -11.99 -1.65 8.88
CA ILE A 102 -12.00 -2.88 9.71
C ILE A 102 -11.91 -2.52 11.20
N SER A 103 -10.98 -1.64 11.56
CA SER A 103 -10.79 -1.21 12.95
C SER A 103 -12.02 -0.48 13.50
N TRP A 104 -12.63 0.39 12.71
CA TRP A 104 -13.85 1.08 13.10
C TRP A 104 -15.01 0.10 13.34
N THR A 105 -15.20 -0.85 12.42
CA THR A 105 -16.24 -1.90 12.57
C THR A 105 -16.02 -2.71 13.83
N HIS A 106 -14.78 -3.17 14.08
CA HIS A 106 -14.43 -3.92 15.28
C HIS A 106 -14.71 -3.13 16.57
N LEU A 107 -14.26 -1.87 16.63
CA LEU A 107 -14.44 -1.03 17.82
C LEU A 107 -15.89 -0.59 18.04
N SER A 108 -16.68 -0.50 16.97
CA SER A 108 -18.12 -0.21 17.04
C SER A 108 -18.91 -1.32 17.72
N ALA A 109 -18.45 -2.56 17.63
CA ALA A 109 -19.03 -3.72 18.30
C ALA A 109 -18.58 -3.85 19.76
N ARG A 110 -17.44 -3.25 20.16
CA ARG A 110 -16.89 -3.35 21.51
C ARG A 110 -17.48 -2.31 22.45
N ARG A 111 -17.64 -2.72 23.71
CA ARG A 111 -17.96 -1.82 24.82
C ARG A 111 -16.76 -1.74 25.78
N SER A 112 -16.48 -0.54 26.26
CA SER A 112 -15.49 -0.26 27.29
C SER A 112 -16.10 0.72 28.28
N PHE A 113 -16.05 0.40 29.57
CA PHE A 113 -16.69 1.20 30.64
C PHE A 113 -18.18 1.52 30.38
N GLY A 114 -18.93 0.54 29.84
CA GLY A 114 -20.36 0.66 29.60
C GLY A 114 -20.77 1.37 28.32
N VAL A 115 -19.83 2.01 27.59
CA VAL A 115 -20.08 2.69 26.31
C VAL A 115 -19.37 2.01 25.17
N LYS A 116 -19.84 2.24 23.92
CA LYS A 116 -19.14 1.76 22.72
C LYS A 116 -17.74 2.38 22.65
N ALA A 117 -16.72 1.59 22.31
CA ALA A 117 -15.34 2.06 22.21
C ALA A 117 -15.19 3.26 21.25
N THR A 118 -15.94 3.28 20.15
CA THR A 118 -15.98 4.40 19.19
C THR A 118 -16.56 5.70 19.74
N ARG A 119 -17.15 5.71 20.97
CA ARG A 119 -17.60 6.95 21.61
C ARG A 119 -16.52 7.65 22.41
N HIS A 120 -15.41 6.98 22.71
CA HIS A 120 -14.28 7.61 23.41
C HIS A 120 -13.59 8.64 22.52
N GLN A 121 -13.36 9.85 23.07
CA GLN A 121 -12.82 10.99 22.30
C GLN A 121 -11.44 10.72 21.72
N LEU A 122 -10.56 10.04 22.45
CA LEU A 122 -9.23 9.68 21.98
C LEU A 122 -9.29 8.75 20.75
N ILE A 123 -10.22 7.79 20.74
CA ILE A 123 -10.40 6.89 19.60
C ILE A 123 -10.92 7.66 18.39
N LYS A 124 -11.92 8.53 18.59
CA LYS A 124 -12.42 9.39 17.50
C LYS A 124 -11.36 10.31 16.95
N ALA A 125 -10.56 10.93 17.82
CA ALA A 125 -9.48 11.82 17.40
C ALA A 125 -8.44 11.08 16.55
N GLU A 126 -8.03 9.88 16.96
CA GLU A 126 -7.08 9.06 16.22
C GLU A 126 -7.61 8.67 14.82
N PHE A 127 -8.89 8.24 14.73
CA PHE A 127 -9.51 7.96 13.42
C PHE A 127 -9.62 9.21 12.54
N ALA A 128 -10.00 10.34 13.12
CA ALA A 128 -10.12 11.59 12.37
C ALA A 128 -8.76 12.04 11.83
N ASP A 129 -7.72 11.96 12.66
CA ASP A 129 -6.36 12.34 12.29
C ASP A 129 -5.81 11.44 11.17
N LEU A 130 -5.90 10.10 11.32
CA LEU A 130 -5.47 9.16 10.31
C LEU A 130 -6.22 9.32 8.99
N SER A 131 -7.54 9.51 9.04
CA SER A 131 -8.37 9.73 7.84
C SER A 131 -8.03 11.05 7.15
N SER A 132 -7.76 12.11 7.92
CA SER A 132 -7.38 13.41 7.37
C SER A 132 -6.02 13.35 6.66
N HIS A 133 -5.02 12.73 7.28
CA HIS A 133 -3.71 12.54 6.64
C HIS A 133 -3.79 11.68 5.38
N CYS A 134 -4.58 10.60 5.42
CA CYS A 134 -4.81 9.79 4.22
C CYS A 134 -5.44 10.61 3.08
N SER A 135 -6.44 11.46 3.41
CA SER A 135 -7.09 12.32 2.43
C SER A 135 -6.16 13.40 1.87
N LEU A 136 -5.29 13.96 2.70
CA LEU A 136 -4.27 14.93 2.26
C LEU A 136 -3.26 14.29 1.30
N LEU A 137 -2.77 13.09 1.61
CA LEU A 137 -1.86 12.36 0.72
C LEU A 137 -2.53 12.03 -0.63
N LEU A 138 -3.82 11.62 -0.63
CA LEU A 138 -4.57 11.39 -1.87
C LEU A 138 -4.65 12.64 -2.72
N LEU A 139 -4.99 13.79 -2.12
CA LEU A 139 -5.05 15.06 -2.82
C LEU A 139 -3.68 15.50 -3.34
N GLN A 140 -2.64 15.36 -2.53
CA GLN A 140 -1.26 15.66 -2.92
C GLN A 140 -0.83 14.82 -4.14
N TRP A 141 -1.17 13.54 -4.16
CA TRP A 141 -0.84 12.67 -5.29
C TRP A 141 -1.65 12.98 -6.55
N ASP A 142 -2.92 13.36 -6.44
CA ASP A 142 -3.68 13.88 -7.58
C ASP A 142 -2.99 15.11 -8.19
N MET A 143 -2.46 16.02 -7.36
CA MET A 143 -1.71 17.20 -7.82
C MET A 143 -0.35 16.83 -8.43
N ARG A 144 0.42 15.92 -7.82
CA ARG A 144 1.72 15.45 -8.34
C ARG A 144 1.57 14.77 -9.69
N ILE A 145 0.55 13.91 -9.84
CA ILE A 145 0.26 13.25 -11.12
C ILE A 145 -0.04 14.29 -12.21
N ALA A 146 -0.84 15.31 -11.88
CA ALA A 146 -1.14 16.39 -12.83
C ALA A 146 0.09 17.23 -13.21
N ALA A 147 1.02 17.41 -12.27
CA ALA A 147 2.28 18.14 -12.47
C ALA A 147 3.42 17.28 -13.03
N GLN A 148 3.26 15.95 -13.07
CA GLN A 148 4.32 14.97 -13.39
C GLN A 148 5.56 15.13 -12.48
N ASP A 149 5.35 15.40 -11.19
CA ASP A 149 6.37 15.61 -10.17
C ASP A 149 6.32 14.49 -9.12
N PHE A 150 7.34 13.64 -9.09
CA PHE A 150 7.42 12.46 -8.22
C PHE A 150 8.67 12.45 -7.32
N ASP A 151 9.34 13.59 -7.18
CA ASP A 151 10.66 13.65 -6.53
C ASP A 151 10.65 13.21 -5.06
N ASP A 152 9.58 13.52 -4.30
CA ASP A 152 9.48 13.21 -2.87
C ASP A 152 8.66 11.93 -2.57
N ALA A 153 8.51 11.03 -3.52
CA ALA A 153 7.68 9.82 -3.35
C ALA A 153 8.15 8.92 -2.19
N GLU A 154 9.44 8.92 -1.87
CA GLU A 154 10.01 8.16 -0.75
C GLU A 154 9.54 8.71 0.59
N ASP A 155 9.45 10.04 0.74
CA ASP A 155 8.94 10.68 1.95
C ASP A 155 7.44 10.35 2.15
N ASP A 156 6.66 10.27 1.06
CA ASP A 156 5.27 9.84 1.12
C ASP A 156 5.16 8.36 1.55
N HIS A 157 6.02 7.50 1.03
CA HIS A 157 6.08 6.10 1.47
C HIS A 157 6.41 5.98 2.96
N TRP A 158 7.32 6.84 3.47
CA TRP A 158 7.60 6.93 4.89
C TRP A 158 6.38 7.38 5.69
N GLN A 159 5.70 8.44 5.26
CA GLN A 159 4.46 8.90 5.90
C GLN A 159 3.39 7.80 5.94
N ILE A 160 3.15 7.11 4.82
CA ILE A 160 2.18 6.01 4.77
C ILE A 160 2.57 4.91 5.76
N THR A 161 3.86 4.60 5.90
CA THR A 161 4.33 3.62 6.89
C THR A 161 4.00 4.06 8.31
N GLN A 162 4.23 5.33 8.68
CA GLN A 162 3.89 5.85 10.00
C GLN A 162 2.38 5.78 10.27
N LEU A 163 1.56 6.18 9.30
CA LEU A 163 0.10 6.10 9.42
C LEU A 163 -0.38 4.66 9.54
N THR A 164 0.19 3.74 8.76
CA THR A 164 -0.13 2.31 8.80
C THR A 164 0.22 1.70 10.15
N ASN A 165 1.39 2.02 10.72
CA ASN A 165 1.81 1.58 12.06
C ASN A 165 0.90 2.09 13.19
N ARG A 166 0.31 3.27 13.02
CA ARG A 166 -0.70 3.79 13.94
C ARG A 166 -2.03 3.06 13.77
N ALA A 167 -2.47 2.87 12.52
CA ALA A 167 -3.73 2.21 12.19
C ALA A 167 -3.78 0.75 12.68
N GLU A 168 -2.68 -0.01 12.58
CA GLU A 168 -2.65 -1.40 13.04
C GLU A 168 -2.87 -1.53 14.56
N LYS A 169 -2.52 -0.49 15.34
CA LYS A 169 -2.68 -0.48 16.81
C LYS A 169 -4.10 -0.21 17.27
N LEU A 170 -4.97 0.31 16.39
CA LEU A 170 -6.35 0.68 16.73
C LEU A 170 -7.18 -0.50 17.27
N MET A 171 -6.94 -1.70 16.77
CA MET A 171 -7.63 -2.91 17.24
C MET A 171 -6.99 -3.53 18.50
N GLY A 172 -5.91 -2.96 19.03
CA GLY A 172 -5.14 -3.53 20.12
C GLY A 172 -4.64 -4.94 19.78
N GLY A 173 -4.63 -5.86 20.76
CA GLY A 173 -4.15 -7.22 20.54
C GLY A 173 -4.84 -8.00 19.41
N HIS A 174 -6.10 -7.68 19.09
CA HIS A 174 -6.81 -8.28 17.95
C HIS A 174 -6.19 -7.92 16.59
N GLY A 175 -5.62 -6.72 16.48
CA GLY A 175 -4.96 -6.27 15.25
C GLY A 175 -3.74 -7.11 14.86
N TYR A 176 -3.10 -7.75 15.84
CA TYR A 176 -1.91 -8.60 15.63
C TYR A 176 -2.23 -10.05 15.26
N LEU A 177 -3.50 -10.43 15.25
CA LEU A 177 -3.88 -11.77 14.78
C LEU A 177 -3.65 -11.88 13.28
N LEU A 178 -3.31 -13.10 12.85
CA LEU A 178 -3.12 -13.41 11.44
C LEU A 178 -4.45 -13.18 10.68
N GLY A 179 -4.41 -12.46 9.58
CA GLY A 179 -5.60 -12.03 8.82
C GLY A 179 -6.21 -10.70 9.29
N ALA A 180 -5.71 -10.09 10.38
CA ALA A 180 -6.15 -8.79 10.86
C ALA A 180 -5.30 -7.62 10.32
N THR A 181 -5.37 -6.45 10.96
CA THR A 181 -4.72 -5.21 10.49
C THR A 181 -3.20 -5.32 10.36
N HIS A 182 -2.52 -6.07 11.23
CA HIS A 182 -1.08 -6.33 11.11
C HIS A 182 -0.73 -7.06 9.81
N THR A 183 -1.57 -8.00 9.36
CA THR A 183 -1.38 -8.70 8.09
C THR A 183 -1.49 -7.73 6.89
N LEU A 184 -2.40 -6.76 6.94
CA LEU A 184 -2.53 -5.72 5.92
C LEU A 184 -1.35 -4.73 5.97
N SER A 185 -0.84 -4.41 7.17
CA SER A 185 0.40 -3.63 7.34
C SER A 185 1.58 -4.32 6.67
N TYR A 186 1.73 -5.63 6.88
CA TYR A 186 2.75 -6.44 6.22
C TYR A 186 2.61 -6.39 4.69
N LEU A 187 1.40 -6.58 4.15
CA LEU A 187 1.15 -6.46 2.71
C LEU A 187 1.50 -5.06 2.19
N SER A 188 1.18 -3.99 2.93
CA SER A 188 1.56 -2.63 2.56
C SER A 188 3.09 -2.48 2.43
N MET A 189 3.86 -3.06 3.35
CA MET A 189 5.33 -3.06 3.27
C MET A 189 5.86 -3.93 2.12
N MET A 190 5.23 -5.06 1.84
CA MET A 190 5.57 -5.89 0.68
C MET A 190 5.33 -5.15 -0.64
N ILE A 191 4.21 -4.42 -0.77
CA ILE A 191 3.93 -3.58 -1.95
C ILE A 191 5.00 -2.50 -2.11
N TYR A 192 5.41 -1.82 -1.03
CA TYR A 192 6.52 -0.87 -1.07
C TYR A 192 7.81 -1.55 -1.53
N SER A 193 8.18 -2.69 -0.94
CA SER A 193 9.42 -3.39 -1.24
C SER A 193 9.48 -3.89 -2.69
N LEU A 194 8.35 -4.32 -3.24
CA LEU A 194 8.27 -4.86 -4.60
C LEU A 194 8.08 -3.78 -5.67
N TYR A 195 7.31 -2.74 -5.37
CA TYR A 195 6.82 -1.80 -6.38
C TYR A 195 7.16 -0.34 -6.09
N GLY A 196 7.45 0.04 -4.86
CA GLY A 196 7.71 1.42 -4.46
C GLY A 196 9.16 1.77 -4.28
N LYS A 197 10.02 0.77 -4.02
CA LYS A 197 11.43 1.01 -3.77
C LYS A 197 12.18 1.24 -5.08
N THR A 198 12.66 2.46 -5.26
CA THR A 198 13.43 2.82 -6.44
C THR A 198 14.88 2.36 -6.27
N THR A 199 15.45 1.69 -7.27
CA THR A 199 16.86 1.29 -7.29
C THR A 199 17.81 2.47 -7.51
N ALA A 200 17.30 3.63 -7.87
CA ALA A 200 18.10 4.82 -8.15
C ALA A 200 18.78 5.44 -6.92
N HIS A 201 18.31 5.16 -5.71
CA HIS A 201 18.97 5.68 -4.50
C HIS A 201 20.17 4.86 -4.03
N ALA A 202 20.50 3.76 -4.65
CA ALA A 202 21.68 2.97 -4.28
C ALA A 202 23.02 3.57 -4.77
N GLY A 203 23.03 4.66 -5.53
CA GLY A 203 24.27 5.13 -6.16
C GLY A 203 24.41 6.59 -6.58
N LEU A 204 23.42 7.45 -6.38
CA LEU A 204 23.59 8.87 -6.71
C LEU A 204 23.69 9.71 -5.42
N PRO A 205 24.76 10.53 -5.27
CA PRO A 205 24.80 11.49 -4.19
C PRO A 205 23.62 12.45 -4.35
N ARG A 206 22.93 12.74 -3.23
CA ARG A 206 21.97 13.84 -3.16
C ARG A 206 22.59 15.05 -3.86
N ARG A 207 21.90 15.64 -4.79
CA ARG A 207 22.22 16.99 -5.24
C ARG A 207 22.01 17.89 -4.04
N ASP A 208 23.09 18.07 -3.28
CA ASP A 208 23.13 19.13 -2.31
C ASP A 208 22.84 20.42 -3.05
N SER A 209 21.83 21.11 -2.56
CA SER A 209 21.54 22.50 -2.90
C SER A 209 22.79 23.33 -2.62
N LEU A 210 23.70 23.37 -3.56
CA LEU A 210 24.79 24.34 -3.60
C LEU A 210 24.16 25.61 -4.11
N GLY A 211 23.87 26.52 -3.22
CA GLY A 211 24.88 27.46 -2.72
C GLY A 211 24.67 28.73 -3.49
N VAL A 212 23.68 29.55 -3.04
CA VAL A 212 23.70 30.99 -3.30
C VAL A 212 24.95 31.50 -2.60
N GLY A 213 25.96 31.75 -3.38
CA GLY A 213 27.17 32.46 -2.99
C GLY A 213 27.22 33.79 -3.72
N VAL A 214 27.04 34.85 -2.94
CA VAL A 214 27.46 36.26 -3.10
C VAL A 214 27.26 36.89 -4.47
#